data_adb55b07ea74270ef5277d6e528731de
#
_entry.id   adb55b07ea74270ef5277d6e528731de
#
_cell.length_a   1.000
_cell.length_b   1.000
_cell.length_c   1.000
_cell.angle_alpha   90.00
_cell.angle_beta   90.00
_cell.angle_gamma   90.00
#
_symmetry.space_group_name_H-M   'P 1'
#
loop_
_entity.id
_entity.type
_entity.pdbx_description
1 polymer ?
#
loop_
_entity_poly.entity_id
_entity_poly.type
_entity_poly.pdbx_seq_one_letter_code
_entity_poly.pdbx_strand_id
1 'polypeptide(L)'
;VSVNNLYYLYIDTEIEGALEQLIRYFQAQVFNVEDCISVYCKYYKEIRKKFTEKFNKHNISFKFIKKNSDLVFNNGKIVFYLFNAQSNCRIVANRNLIHVFVTHGESHKLASVKPIIRIYDYVVTSGDVGIDRYLKSGIFYTIRYQKWESN
;
A
#
# COMPACT_ATOMS: atom_id res chain seq x y z
N VAL A 1 8.56 -4.29 -23.39
CA VAL A 1 9.32 -3.86 -22.24
C VAL A 1 8.57 -4.23 -20.99
N SER A 2 9.14 -5.12 -20.26
CA SER A 2 8.60 -5.39 -18.96
C SER A 2 8.74 -4.14 -18.11
N VAL A 3 7.67 -3.50 -17.86
CA VAL A 3 7.67 -2.46 -16.88
C VAL A 3 7.83 -3.14 -15.54
N ASN A 4 8.90 -2.83 -14.85
CA ASN A 4 9.06 -3.30 -13.50
C ASN A 4 8.06 -2.54 -12.63
N ASN A 5 6.88 -3.10 -12.51
CA ASN A 5 5.86 -2.57 -11.62
C ASN A 5 6.13 -3.04 -10.19
N LEU A 6 7.41 -3.01 -9.81
CA LEU A 6 7.80 -3.43 -8.47
C LEU A 6 7.42 -2.36 -7.46
N TYR A 7 6.87 -2.79 -6.36
CA TYR A 7 6.32 -1.88 -5.37
C TYR A 7 6.52 -2.39 -3.96
N TYR A 8 6.31 -1.49 -3.03
CA TYR A 8 6.30 -1.80 -1.60
C TYR A 8 4.92 -1.55 -1.05
N LEU A 9 4.60 -2.24 0.03
CA LEU A 9 3.43 -1.97 0.84
C LEU A 9 3.91 -1.51 2.21
N TYR A 10 3.34 -0.44 2.72
CA TYR A 10 3.62 -0.01 4.07
C TYR A 10 2.38 -0.14 4.94
N ILE A 11 2.53 -0.82 6.07
CA ILE A 11 1.43 -1.12 6.98
C ILE A 11 1.79 -0.71 8.38
N ASP A 12 0.94 0.12 8.97
CA ASP A 12 1.02 0.47 10.39
C ASP A 12 -0.34 0.13 10.99
N THR A 13 -0.44 -1.03 11.63
CA THR A 13 -1.66 -1.46 12.29
C THR A 13 -1.35 -2.47 13.39
N GLU A 14 -2.15 -2.43 14.45
CA GLU A 14 -2.13 -3.42 15.51
C GLU A 14 -3.33 -4.36 15.40
N ILE A 15 -4.15 -4.20 14.37
CA ILE A 15 -5.43 -4.90 14.23
C ILE A 15 -5.25 -6.13 13.35
N GLU A 16 -5.55 -7.30 13.90
CA GLU A 16 -5.46 -8.56 13.16
C GLU A 16 -6.38 -8.58 11.94
N GLY A 17 -7.56 -7.99 12.06
CA GLY A 17 -8.49 -7.92 10.93
C GLY A 17 -7.93 -7.15 9.74
N ALA A 18 -7.08 -6.17 9.99
CA ALA A 18 -6.41 -5.45 8.92
C ALA A 18 -5.45 -6.34 8.14
N LEU A 19 -4.75 -7.23 8.85
CA LEU A 19 -3.89 -8.21 8.21
C LEU A 19 -4.69 -9.17 7.33
N GLU A 20 -5.83 -9.62 7.81
CA GLU A 20 -6.72 -10.47 7.02
C GLU A 20 -7.14 -9.78 5.72
N GLN A 21 -7.42 -8.49 5.79
CA GLN A 21 -7.76 -7.71 4.61
C GLN A 21 -6.62 -7.68 3.60
N LEU A 22 -5.40 -7.49 4.08
CA LEU A 22 -4.23 -7.50 3.22
C LEU A 22 -4.05 -8.86 2.54
N ILE A 23 -4.18 -9.93 3.31
CA ILE A 23 -4.06 -11.28 2.76
C ILE A 23 -5.11 -11.50 1.67
N ARG A 24 -6.34 -11.06 1.90
CA ARG A 24 -7.39 -11.17 0.88
C ARG A 24 -7.04 -10.42 -0.40
N TYR A 25 -6.37 -9.28 -0.29
CA TYR A 25 -5.94 -8.53 -1.47
C TYR A 25 -4.92 -9.33 -2.30
N PHE A 26 -4.00 -10.04 -1.65
CA PHE A 26 -3.08 -10.92 -2.36
C PHE A 26 -3.81 -12.11 -2.98
N GLN A 27 -4.74 -12.70 -2.25
CA GLN A 27 -5.51 -13.84 -2.77
C GLN A 27 -6.38 -13.46 -3.96
N ALA A 28 -6.93 -12.26 -3.94
CA ALA A 28 -7.77 -11.74 -5.02
C ALA A 28 -6.94 -11.13 -6.16
N GLN A 29 -5.62 -11.19 -6.05
CA GLN A 29 -4.69 -10.63 -7.03
C GLN A 29 -4.83 -9.12 -7.23
N VAL A 30 -5.30 -8.42 -6.22
CA VAL A 30 -5.21 -6.96 -6.17
C VAL A 30 -3.72 -6.58 -6.09
N PHE A 31 -3.00 -7.27 -5.23
CA PHE A 31 -1.54 -7.22 -5.18
C PHE A 31 -0.98 -8.56 -5.60
N ASN A 32 0.16 -8.52 -6.25
CA ASN A 32 0.82 -9.72 -6.77
C ASN A 32 2.13 -9.95 -6.00
N VAL A 33 2.30 -11.16 -5.47
CA VAL A 33 3.51 -11.50 -4.72
C VAL A 33 4.77 -11.30 -5.57
N GLU A 34 4.69 -11.60 -6.87
CA GLU A 34 5.84 -11.47 -7.77
C GLU A 34 6.29 -10.02 -7.96
N ASP A 35 5.37 -9.07 -7.91
CA ASP A 35 5.67 -7.66 -8.10
C ASP A 35 5.91 -6.92 -6.80
N CYS A 36 5.46 -7.46 -5.68
CA CYS A 36 5.65 -6.84 -4.38
C CYS A 36 7.04 -7.16 -3.84
N ILE A 37 7.87 -6.14 -3.75
CA ILE A 37 9.24 -6.32 -3.26
C ILE A 37 9.22 -6.67 -1.77
N SER A 38 8.46 -5.94 -0.99
CA SER A 38 8.35 -6.23 0.43
C SER A 38 7.16 -5.49 1.05
N VAL A 39 6.58 -6.12 2.05
CA VAL A 39 5.62 -5.49 2.93
C VAL A 39 6.39 -4.98 4.15
N TYR A 40 6.43 -3.68 4.31
CA TYR A 40 7.03 -3.05 5.49
C TYR A 40 5.96 -2.88 6.55
N CYS A 41 6.13 -3.58 7.66
CA CYS A 41 5.16 -3.56 8.76
C CYS A 41 5.76 -2.85 9.94
N LYS A 42 5.09 -1.82 10.45
CA LYS A 42 5.52 -1.21 11.69
C LYS A 42 5.48 -2.26 12.80
N TYR A 43 6.55 -2.32 13.57
CA TYR A 43 6.69 -3.35 14.61
C TYR A 43 5.81 -3.04 15.81
N TYR A 44 5.02 -4.03 16.19
CA TYR A 44 4.26 -4.03 17.44
C TYR A 44 4.45 -5.40 18.09
N LYS A 45 4.91 -5.38 19.31
CA LYS A 45 5.29 -6.61 20.02
C LYS A 45 4.15 -7.64 20.08
N GLU A 46 2.93 -7.17 20.33
CA GLU A 46 1.78 -8.04 20.58
C GLU A 46 1.31 -8.81 19.36
N ILE A 47 1.52 -8.28 18.18
CA ILE A 47 1.02 -8.90 16.95
C ILE A 47 2.12 -9.49 16.07
N ARG A 48 3.38 -9.29 16.45
CA ARG A 48 4.53 -9.72 15.66
C ARG A 48 4.45 -11.18 15.22
N LYS A 49 4.13 -12.07 16.15
CA LYS A 49 4.10 -13.49 15.88
C LYS A 49 3.02 -13.85 14.87
N LYS A 50 1.82 -13.30 15.04
CA LYS A 50 0.71 -13.56 14.12
C LYS A 50 0.99 -13.06 12.72
N PHE A 51 1.59 -11.88 12.60
CA PHE A 51 1.93 -11.32 11.29
C PHE A 51 2.98 -12.20 10.60
N THR A 52 4.00 -12.62 11.33
CA THR A 52 5.05 -13.49 10.79
C THR A 52 4.47 -14.78 10.25
N GLU A 53 3.62 -15.43 11.03
CA GLU A 53 2.99 -16.69 10.62
C GLU A 53 2.14 -16.53 9.36
N LYS A 54 1.33 -15.47 9.32
CA LYS A 54 0.44 -15.23 8.18
C LYS A 54 1.21 -14.91 6.90
N PHE A 55 2.20 -14.03 6.97
CA PHE A 55 2.98 -13.70 5.81
C PHE A 55 3.76 -14.89 5.26
N ASN A 56 4.35 -15.67 6.15
CA ASN A 56 5.08 -16.86 5.74
C ASN A 56 4.18 -17.91 5.09
N LYS A 57 2.98 -18.08 5.64
CA LYS A 57 1.99 -19.01 5.09
C LYS A 57 1.63 -18.67 3.64
N HIS A 58 1.59 -17.41 3.31
CA HIS A 58 1.18 -16.94 1.98
C HIS A 58 2.35 -16.54 1.10
N ASN A 59 3.57 -16.84 1.51
CA ASN A 59 4.81 -16.55 0.77
C ASN A 59 4.96 -15.06 0.45
N ILE A 60 4.52 -14.21 1.37
CA ILE A 60 4.64 -12.76 1.21
C ILE A 60 5.94 -12.31 1.88
N SER A 61 6.79 -11.64 1.12
CA SER A 61 8.02 -11.06 1.66
C SER A 61 7.67 -9.87 2.55
N PHE A 62 8.26 -9.82 3.75
CA PHE A 62 7.95 -8.76 4.69
C PHE A 62 9.14 -8.42 5.56
N LYS A 63 9.07 -7.22 6.17
CA LYS A 63 10.10 -6.77 7.10
C LYS A 63 9.43 -5.88 8.15
N PHE A 64 9.79 -6.09 9.42
CA PHE A 64 9.32 -5.22 10.48
C PHE A 64 10.17 -3.95 10.55
N ILE A 65 9.51 -2.83 10.77
CA ILE A 65 10.13 -1.52 10.85
C ILE A 65 10.07 -1.02 12.29
N LYS A 66 11.22 -0.91 12.92
CA LYS A 66 11.36 -0.36 14.28
C LYS A 66 11.85 1.07 14.26
N LYS A 67 12.61 1.43 13.23
CA LYS A 67 13.17 2.78 13.07
C LYS A 67 13.23 3.13 11.60
N ASN A 68 13.33 4.42 11.29
CA ASN A 68 13.31 4.89 9.91
C ASN A 68 14.40 4.30 9.04
N SER A 69 15.57 4.00 9.60
CA SER A 69 16.66 3.41 8.85
C SER A 69 16.37 1.97 8.37
N ASP A 70 15.33 1.35 8.90
CA ASP A 70 14.90 0.02 8.43
C ASP A 70 14.18 0.09 7.08
N LEU A 71 13.75 1.27 6.68
CA LEU A 71 13.08 1.49 5.40
C LEU A 71 14.11 1.65 4.29
N VAL A 72 14.13 0.70 3.37
CA VAL A 72 15.06 0.70 2.24
C VAL A 72 14.25 0.55 0.95
N PHE A 73 14.37 1.55 0.07
CA PHE A 73 13.61 1.59 -1.18
C PHE A 73 14.57 1.65 -2.38
N ASN A 74 15.42 0.63 -2.53
CA ASN A 74 16.47 0.65 -3.56
C ASN A 74 15.99 0.20 -4.93
N ASN A 75 14.99 -0.67 -5.00
CA ASN A 75 14.64 -1.36 -6.23
C ASN A 75 13.25 -1.01 -6.77
N GLY A 76 12.43 -0.32 -6.01
CA GLY A 76 11.10 0.08 -6.44
C GLY A 76 10.87 1.55 -6.19
N LYS A 77 9.90 2.12 -6.90
CA LYS A 77 9.58 3.54 -6.78
C LYS A 77 8.17 3.82 -6.30
N ILE A 78 7.39 2.78 -6.07
CA ILE A 78 5.98 2.92 -5.68
C ILE A 78 5.78 2.32 -4.32
N VAL A 79 5.09 3.06 -3.44
CA VAL A 79 4.70 2.58 -2.12
C VAL A 79 3.19 2.67 -2.01
N PHE A 80 2.55 1.55 -1.72
CA PHE A 80 1.12 1.50 -1.48
C PHE A 80 0.83 1.50 0.02
N TYR A 81 -0.23 2.20 0.38
CA TYR A 81 -0.70 2.33 1.75
C TYR A 81 -2.16 1.88 1.81
N LEU A 82 -2.47 1.01 2.77
CA LEU A 82 -3.84 0.53 2.95
C LEU A 82 -4.53 1.13 4.16
N PHE A 83 -3.73 1.61 5.10
CA PHE A 83 -4.24 2.14 6.36
C PHE A 83 -3.75 3.56 6.54
N ASN A 84 -4.66 4.42 6.97
CA ASN A 84 -4.37 5.83 7.11
C ASN A 84 -3.71 6.12 8.45
N ALA A 85 -2.48 5.68 8.57
CA ALA A 85 -1.69 5.85 9.79
C ALA A 85 -0.83 7.10 9.71
N GLN A 86 -0.63 7.74 10.85
CA GLN A 86 0.16 8.95 10.91
C GLN A 86 1.62 8.73 10.50
N SER A 87 2.16 7.55 10.77
CA SER A 87 3.53 7.22 10.38
C SER A 87 3.74 7.22 8.87
N ASN A 88 2.67 7.12 8.08
CA ASN A 88 2.75 7.21 6.62
C ASN A 88 3.38 8.52 6.18
N CYS A 89 3.16 9.59 6.93
CA CYS A 89 3.66 10.92 6.56
C CYS A 89 5.18 10.95 6.40
N ARG A 90 5.90 10.16 7.19
CA ARG A 90 7.36 10.12 7.12
C ARG A 90 7.84 9.54 5.79
N ILE A 91 7.13 8.55 5.29
CA ILE A 91 7.50 7.91 4.03
C ILE A 91 7.06 8.79 2.87
N VAL A 92 5.89 9.39 2.96
CA VAL A 92 5.37 10.30 1.92
C VAL A 92 6.31 11.49 1.72
N ALA A 93 7.05 11.89 2.73
CA ALA A 93 8.03 12.95 2.63
C ALA A 93 9.16 12.64 1.65
N ASN A 94 9.40 11.37 1.35
CA ASN A 94 10.38 10.98 0.35
C ASN A 94 9.79 11.17 -1.06
N ARG A 95 10.17 12.28 -1.69
CA ARG A 95 9.60 12.67 -2.98
C ARG A 95 10.22 11.95 -4.17
N ASN A 96 11.17 11.07 -3.94
CA ASN A 96 11.70 10.19 -4.98
C ASN A 96 10.82 8.98 -5.24
N LEU A 97 9.83 8.76 -4.39
CA LEU A 97 8.89 7.66 -4.50
C LEU A 97 7.52 8.17 -4.92
N ILE A 98 6.73 7.28 -5.49
CA ILE A 98 5.32 7.53 -5.80
C ILE A 98 4.51 6.90 -4.69
N HIS A 99 3.63 7.68 -4.07
CA HIS A 99 2.85 7.24 -2.91
C HIS A 99 1.39 7.09 -3.28
N VAL A 100 0.86 5.89 -3.12
CA VAL A 100 -0.49 5.53 -3.56
C VAL A 100 -1.30 5.00 -2.38
N PHE A 101 -2.40 5.65 -2.08
CA PHE A 101 -3.32 5.16 -1.06
C PHE A 101 -4.38 4.31 -1.72
N VAL A 102 -4.58 3.09 -1.20
CA VAL A 102 -5.58 2.15 -1.71
C VAL A 102 -6.76 2.15 -0.77
N THR A 103 -7.93 2.53 -1.28
CA THR A 103 -9.15 2.60 -0.50
C THR A 103 -10.03 1.39 -0.74
N HIS A 104 -10.95 1.17 0.18
CA HIS A 104 -12.00 0.18 0.01
C HIS A 104 -13.18 0.79 -0.75
N GLY A 105 -14.20 0.01 -1.03
CA GLY A 105 -15.29 0.40 -1.91
C GLY A 105 -16.05 1.68 -1.60
N GLU A 106 -15.97 2.22 -0.39
CA GLU A 106 -16.63 3.47 -0.03
C GLU A 106 -15.68 4.65 0.02
N SER A 107 -14.70 4.63 -0.84
CA SER A 107 -13.58 5.56 -0.84
C SER A 107 -13.97 7.02 -1.03
N HIS A 108 -15.06 7.30 -1.72
CA HIS A 108 -15.47 8.69 -1.98
C HIS A 108 -15.73 9.48 -0.71
N LYS A 109 -16.35 8.84 0.27
CA LYS A 109 -16.60 9.47 1.56
C LYS A 109 -15.30 9.73 2.32
N LEU A 110 -14.36 8.78 2.28
CA LEU A 110 -13.09 8.93 2.96
C LEU A 110 -12.25 10.04 2.35
N ALA A 111 -12.20 10.12 1.04
CA ALA A 111 -11.40 11.12 0.35
C ALA A 111 -11.92 12.55 0.63
N SER A 112 -13.22 12.72 0.79
CA SER A 112 -13.81 14.02 1.06
C SER A 112 -13.77 14.41 2.53
N VAL A 113 -13.76 13.44 3.44
CA VAL A 113 -13.86 13.68 4.87
C VAL A 113 -12.50 13.74 5.57
N LYS A 114 -11.50 13.02 5.07
CA LYS A 114 -10.19 12.94 5.72
C LYS A 114 -9.12 13.66 4.88
N PRO A 115 -8.77 14.90 5.25
CA PRO A 115 -7.75 15.66 4.50
C PRO A 115 -6.41 14.96 4.37
N ILE A 116 -6.07 14.08 5.31
CA ILE A 116 -4.79 13.39 5.30
C ILE A 116 -4.62 12.51 4.05
N ILE A 117 -5.70 12.08 3.43
CA ILE A 117 -5.62 11.31 2.18
C ILE A 117 -5.01 12.14 1.05
N ARG A 118 -5.07 13.45 1.16
CA ARG A 118 -4.52 14.35 0.15
C ARG A 118 -2.99 14.42 0.10
N ILE A 119 -2.33 13.85 1.09
CA ILE A 119 -0.86 13.82 1.09
C ILE A 119 -0.30 12.85 0.06
N TYR A 120 -1.09 11.87 -0.37
CA TYR A 120 -0.64 10.86 -1.31
C TYR A 120 -0.66 11.38 -2.74
N ASP A 121 0.24 10.86 -3.57
CA ASP A 121 0.28 11.24 -4.98
C ASP A 121 -0.94 10.73 -5.74
N TYR A 122 -1.41 9.55 -5.39
CA TYR A 122 -2.59 8.94 -6.01
C TYR A 122 -3.45 8.28 -4.96
N VAL A 123 -4.74 8.26 -5.22
CA VAL A 123 -5.71 7.51 -4.42
C VAL A 123 -6.47 6.61 -5.40
N VAL A 124 -6.40 5.30 -5.18
CA VAL A 124 -7.06 4.34 -6.05
C VAL A 124 -8.01 3.46 -5.23
N THR A 125 -8.98 2.91 -5.93
CA THR A 125 -9.94 1.98 -5.32
C THR A 125 -9.56 0.57 -5.74
N SER A 126 -9.54 -0.34 -4.79
CA SER A 126 -9.21 -1.74 -5.03
C SER A 126 -10.36 -2.57 -5.57
N GLY A 127 -11.41 -1.94 -6.08
CA GLY A 127 -12.65 -2.60 -6.47
C GLY A 127 -12.49 -3.71 -7.50
N ASP A 128 -13.09 -3.54 -8.67
CA ASP A 128 -13.19 -4.61 -9.67
C ASP A 128 -11.91 -4.86 -10.46
N VAL A 129 -10.88 -4.04 -10.28
CA VAL A 129 -9.66 -4.10 -11.07
C VAL A 129 -8.46 -4.22 -10.15
N GLY A 130 -7.56 -5.15 -10.45
CA GLY A 130 -6.34 -5.30 -9.69
C GLY A 130 -5.39 -4.12 -9.88
N ILE A 131 -4.57 -3.87 -8.88
CA ILE A 131 -3.63 -2.75 -8.88
C ILE A 131 -2.61 -2.89 -10.02
N ASP A 132 -2.13 -4.09 -10.28
CA ASP A 132 -1.17 -4.31 -11.35
C ASP A 132 -1.73 -3.92 -12.72
N ARG A 133 -3.02 -4.04 -12.90
CA ARG A 133 -3.67 -3.64 -14.13
C ARG A 133 -3.60 -2.13 -14.35
N TYR A 134 -3.77 -1.36 -13.29
CA TYR A 134 -3.58 0.08 -13.34
C TYR A 134 -2.14 0.44 -13.70
N LEU A 135 -1.20 -0.24 -13.09
CA LEU A 135 0.22 0.01 -13.33
C LEU A 135 0.61 -0.26 -14.78
N LYS A 136 0.11 -1.38 -15.33
CA LYS A 136 0.45 -1.79 -16.68
C LYS A 136 -0.21 -0.93 -17.76
N SER A 137 -1.42 -0.45 -17.49
CA SER A 137 -2.21 0.26 -18.49
C SER A 137 -1.96 1.77 -18.53
N GLY A 138 -1.31 2.31 -17.52
CA GLY A 138 -1.13 3.74 -17.40
C GLY A 138 -2.37 4.47 -16.86
N ILE A 139 -3.46 3.77 -16.59
CA ILE A 139 -4.67 4.35 -16.01
C ILE A 139 -4.38 4.99 -14.65
N PHE A 140 -3.29 4.60 -14.05
CA PHE A 140 -2.80 5.12 -12.78
C PHE A 140 -2.86 6.66 -12.72
N TYR A 141 -2.31 7.33 -13.74
CA TYR A 141 -2.31 8.78 -13.78
C TYR A 141 -3.70 9.36 -14.00
N THR A 142 -4.49 8.70 -14.81
CA THR A 142 -5.87 9.10 -15.08
C THR A 142 -6.71 9.06 -13.81
N ILE A 143 -6.52 8.04 -12.98
CA ILE A 143 -7.26 7.89 -11.73
C ILE A 143 -6.94 9.03 -10.77
N ARG A 144 -5.67 9.40 -10.64
CA ARG A 144 -5.29 10.54 -9.81
C ARG A 144 -6.01 11.81 -10.24
N TYR A 145 -5.97 12.07 -11.53
CA TYR A 145 -6.54 13.28 -12.10
C TYR A 145 -8.04 13.35 -11.82
N GLN A 146 -8.75 12.28 -12.09
CA GLN A 146 -10.18 12.20 -11.83
C GLN A 146 -10.52 12.38 -10.36
N LYS A 147 -9.76 11.77 -9.47
CA LYS A 147 -10.02 11.86 -8.03
C LYS A 147 -9.86 13.27 -7.50
N TRP A 148 -8.84 13.99 -7.95
CA TRP A 148 -8.60 15.33 -7.47
C TRP A 148 -9.57 16.35 -8.04
N GLU A 149 -10.06 16.14 -9.24
CA GLU A 149 -11.03 17.03 -9.86
C GLU A 149 -12.44 16.88 -9.27
N SER A 150 -12.79 15.70 -8.79
CA SER A 150 -14.12 15.46 -8.23
C SER A 150 -14.33 16.12 -6.86
N ASN A 151 -13.30 16.69 -6.29
CA ASN A 151 -13.34 17.40 -5.04
C ASN A 151 -13.28 18.91 -5.26
#